data_066d838e90631527321bcdf65f221118
#
_entry.id   066d838e90631527321bcdf65f221118
#
_cell.length_a   1.000
_cell.length_b   1.000
_cell.length_c   1.000
_cell.angle_alpha   90.00
_cell.angle_beta   90.00
_cell.angle_gamma   90.00
#
_symmetry.space_group_name_H-M   'P 1'
#
loop_
_entity.id
_entity.type
_entity.pdbx_description
1 polymer ?
#
loop_
_entity_poly.entity_id
_entity_poly.type
_entity_poly.pdbx_seq_one_letter_code
_entity_poly.pdbx_strand_id
1 'polypeptide(L)'
;MSLSFEPMFAGGWLLVVLVVVLLAAALAWSGQRLLRRDARPGARRTWWRRTALAVVTAVIMAGPSVPATQARPVSNIEIYMVVDRTGSMAAEDWNGGPDNGGGIRLDGVRQDMAAIRDAFPAARFSIISLDSAAARELPLTNDINAVSSWINSLQQEPTDRSDGSSLERALPSLTQDLRASSENTPEAARLVYIFSDGEPTDGGGGASDAKAAGLSWENLSSMLSGGAVLGYGTPEGARMREFTVGRTTAPDAEPAYITDPDTGEPAVSVPDTDELQSVASGLGVPYFQRTGGDDDAPTKDFTDVDVTEVFSEGREHFNRRTYLTWPLGAVASLLLVWELMALIGADRAAARLTRSG
;
A
#
# COMPACT_ATOMS: atom_id res chain seq x y z
N MET A 1 11.34 -21.16 18.19
CA MET A 1 9.97 -21.36 17.65
C MET A 1 9.16 -22.08 18.70
N SER A 2 8.18 -21.44 19.32
CA SER A 2 7.32 -22.05 20.33
C SER A 2 6.11 -22.71 19.66
N LEU A 3 5.96 -24.02 19.83
CA LEU A 3 4.76 -24.74 19.42
C LEU A 3 3.60 -24.32 20.34
N SER A 4 2.47 -23.95 19.77
CA SER A 4 1.25 -23.62 20.48
C SER A 4 0.08 -24.43 19.93
N PHE A 5 -0.96 -24.59 20.74
CA PHE A 5 -2.18 -25.31 20.36
C PHE A 5 -3.35 -24.34 20.31
N GLU A 6 -3.99 -24.25 19.16
CA GLU A 6 -5.11 -23.35 18.95
C GLU A 6 -6.15 -24.02 18.04
N PRO A 7 -7.36 -24.30 18.57
CA PRO A 7 -8.40 -24.99 17.81
C PRO A 7 -8.77 -24.25 16.53
N MET A 8 -8.85 -24.96 15.39
CA MET A 8 -9.19 -24.42 14.08
C MET A 8 -10.68 -24.14 13.88
N PHE A 9 -11.54 -24.51 14.82
CA PHE A 9 -12.99 -24.49 14.65
C PHE A 9 -13.65 -23.38 15.47
N ALA A 10 -14.75 -22.85 14.96
CA ALA A 10 -15.51 -21.77 15.59
C ALA A 10 -15.99 -22.07 17.01
N GLY A 11 -16.12 -23.35 17.39
CA GLY A 11 -16.44 -23.79 18.77
C GLY A 11 -15.25 -23.77 19.72
N GLY A 12 -14.03 -23.47 19.25
CA GLY A 12 -12.82 -23.41 20.07
C GLY A 12 -12.58 -24.67 20.91
N TRP A 13 -12.00 -24.50 22.09
CA TRP A 13 -11.68 -25.59 23.02
C TRP A 13 -12.89 -26.38 23.52
N LEU A 14 -14.09 -25.79 23.56
CA LEU A 14 -15.30 -26.51 23.97
C LEU A 14 -15.61 -27.68 23.04
N LEU A 15 -15.51 -27.45 21.71
CA LEU A 15 -15.75 -28.51 20.75
C LEU A 15 -14.66 -29.59 20.80
N VAL A 16 -13.41 -29.22 21.00
CA VAL A 16 -12.28 -30.16 21.15
C VAL A 16 -12.49 -31.05 22.37
N VAL A 17 -12.79 -30.47 23.53
CA VAL A 17 -13.06 -31.21 24.77
C VAL A 17 -14.24 -32.17 24.61
N LEU A 18 -15.35 -31.71 24.01
CA LEU A 18 -16.52 -32.55 23.78
C LEU A 18 -16.16 -33.77 22.91
N VAL A 19 -15.48 -33.58 21.81
CA VAL A 19 -15.08 -34.67 20.90
C VAL A 19 -14.10 -35.62 21.58
N VAL A 20 -13.11 -35.11 22.31
CA VAL A 20 -12.15 -35.93 23.06
C VAL A 20 -12.84 -36.77 24.11
N VAL A 21 -13.79 -36.21 24.85
CA VAL A 21 -14.60 -36.95 25.86
C VAL A 21 -15.42 -38.06 25.20
N LEU A 22 -16.08 -37.79 24.08
CA LEU A 22 -16.84 -38.78 23.32
C LEU A 22 -15.96 -39.91 22.80
N LEU A 23 -14.79 -39.58 22.24
CA LEU A 23 -13.82 -40.58 21.78
C LEU A 23 -13.27 -41.42 22.94
N ALA A 24 -12.94 -40.80 24.06
CA ALA A 24 -12.47 -41.50 25.26
C ALA A 24 -13.53 -42.43 25.82
N ALA A 25 -14.80 -42.02 25.90
CA ALA A 25 -15.92 -42.84 26.32
C ALA A 25 -16.12 -44.06 25.39
N ALA A 26 -16.09 -43.84 24.08
CA ALA A 26 -16.19 -44.92 23.10
C ALA A 26 -15.04 -45.92 23.20
N LEU A 27 -13.80 -45.44 23.40
CA LEU A 27 -12.62 -46.28 23.61
C LEU A 27 -12.70 -47.08 24.93
N ALA A 28 -13.13 -46.42 26.01
CA ALA A 28 -13.32 -47.09 27.31
C ALA A 28 -14.38 -48.19 27.21
N TRP A 29 -15.53 -47.90 26.58
CA TRP A 29 -16.59 -48.90 26.39
C TRP A 29 -16.13 -50.05 25.49
N SER A 30 -15.41 -49.80 24.41
CA SER A 30 -14.86 -50.87 23.59
C SER A 30 -13.72 -51.63 24.28
N GLY A 31 -12.90 -50.98 25.12
CA GLY A 31 -11.85 -51.59 25.93
C GLY A 31 -12.39 -52.56 26.99
N GLN A 32 -13.52 -52.22 27.64
CA GLN A 32 -14.17 -53.11 28.59
C GLN A 32 -14.57 -54.47 27.94
N ARG A 33 -14.90 -54.47 26.66
CA ARG A 33 -15.20 -55.70 25.91
C ARG A 33 -13.98 -56.58 25.70
N LEU A 34 -12.78 -56.02 25.67
CA LEU A 34 -11.52 -56.78 25.58
C LEU A 34 -11.16 -57.52 26.87
N LEU A 35 -11.65 -57.05 27.99
CA LEU A 35 -11.43 -57.70 29.30
C LEU A 35 -12.34 -58.92 29.51
N ARG A 36 -13.35 -59.10 28.66
CA ARG A 36 -14.22 -60.31 28.71
C ARG A 36 -13.46 -61.50 28.12
N ARG A 37 -13.62 -62.69 28.76
CA ARG A 37 -12.92 -63.92 28.40
C ARG A 37 -13.15 -64.40 26.96
N ASP A 38 -14.17 -63.90 26.27
CA ASP A 38 -14.55 -64.28 24.90
C ASP A 38 -14.07 -63.32 23.81
N ALA A 39 -13.01 -62.55 24.06
CA ALA A 39 -12.48 -61.61 23.06
C ALA A 39 -11.93 -62.34 21.85
N ARG A 40 -12.44 -61.97 20.65
CA ARG A 40 -12.00 -62.56 19.36
C ARG A 40 -10.51 -62.36 19.13
N PRO A 41 -9.79 -63.34 18.50
CA PRO A 41 -8.40 -63.15 18.07
C PRO A 41 -8.27 -61.89 17.23
N GLY A 42 -7.32 -60.98 17.56
CA GLY A 42 -7.10 -59.71 16.84
C GLY A 42 -7.86 -58.49 17.40
N ALA A 43 -8.82 -58.68 18.34
CA ALA A 43 -9.57 -57.56 18.94
C ALA A 43 -8.66 -56.51 19.60
N ARG A 44 -7.55 -56.95 20.17
CA ARG A 44 -6.53 -56.09 20.78
C ARG A 44 -5.83 -55.21 19.76
N ARG A 45 -5.50 -55.72 18.55
CA ARG A 45 -4.91 -54.96 17.46
C ARG A 45 -5.88 -53.92 16.91
N THR A 46 -7.16 -54.28 16.75
CA THR A 46 -8.22 -53.38 16.33
C THR A 46 -8.41 -52.21 17.31
N TRP A 47 -8.40 -52.52 18.60
CA TRP A 47 -8.53 -51.51 19.64
C TRP A 47 -7.36 -50.51 19.62
N TRP A 48 -6.11 -50.99 19.52
CA TRP A 48 -4.95 -50.12 19.43
C TRP A 48 -4.96 -49.21 18.18
N ARG A 49 -5.38 -49.71 17.03
CA ARG A 49 -5.53 -48.89 15.81
C ARG A 49 -6.54 -47.77 16.01
N ARG A 50 -7.69 -48.06 16.57
CA ARG A 50 -8.76 -47.11 16.85
C ARG A 50 -8.32 -46.08 17.89
N THR A 51 -7.58 -46.50 18.88
CA THR A 51 -6.99 -45.59 19.88
C THR A 51 -5.98 -44.65 19.20
N ALA A 52 -5.08 -45.15 18.37
CA ALA A 52 -4.14 -44.34 17.66
C ALA A 52 -4.84 -43.30 16.74
N LEU A 53 -5.87 -43.73 16.02
CA LEU A 53 -6.67 -42.85 15.18
C LEU A 53 -7.36 -41.76 16.01
N ALA A 54 -7.97 -42.11 17.14
CA ALA A 54 -8.60 -41.14 18.02
C ALA A 54 -7.62 -40.13 18.61
N VAL A 55 -6.43 -40.56 19.00
CA VAL A 55 -5.37 -39.67 19.48
C VAL A 55 -4.91 -38.70 18.39
N VAL A 56 -4.64 -39.22 17.20
CA VAL A 56 -4.23 -38.38 16.06
C VAL A 56 -5.32 -37.33 15.71
N THR A 57 -6.59 -37.77 15.71
CA THR A 57 -7.71 -36.85 15.46
C THR A 57 -7.81 -35.78 16.56
N ALA A 58 -7.65 -36.15 17.83
CA ALA A 58 -7.66 -35.18 18.93
C ALA A 58 -6.53 -34.16 18.83
N VAL A 59 -5.32 -34.57 18.41
CA VAL A 59 -4.18 -33.68 18.20
C VAL A 59 -4.41 -32.75 16.99
N ILE A 60 -5.00 -33.25 15.91
CA ILE A 60 -5.37 -32.40 14.76
C ILE A 60 -6.38 -31.34 15.20
N MET A 61 -7.40 -31.71 15.97
CA MET A 61 -8.41 -30.77 16.44
C MET A 61 -7.86 -29.74 17.43
N ALA A 62 -6.85 -30.10 18.20
CA ALA A 62 -6.16 -29.17 19.09
C ALA A 62 -5.37 -28.09 18.34
N GLY A 63 -5.16 -28.27 17.02
CA GLY A 63 -4.56 -27.27 16.14
C GLY A 63 -3.11 -26.93 16.51
N PRO A 64 -2.16 -27.89 16.41
CA PRO A 64 -0.74 -27.56 16.60
C PRO A 64 -0.31 -26.54 15.57
N SER A 65 0.16 -25.39 16.03
CA SER A 65 0.51 -24.26 15.19
C SER A 65 1.83 -23.63 15.62
N VAL A 66 2.53 -23.06 14.67
CA VAL A 66 3.70 -22.23 14.88
C VAL A 66 3.40 -20.81 14.39
N PRO A 67 3.94 -19.76 15.05
CA PRO A 67 3.83 -18.42 14.52
C PRO A 67 4.44 -18.40 13.11
N ALA A 68 3.63 -18.05 12.11
CA ALA A 68 4.14 -17.83 10.77
C ALA A 68 4.71 -16.41 10.75
N THR A 69 6.02 -16.31 10.92
CA THR A 69 6.76 -15.09 10.61
C THR A 69 6.88 -15.00 9.08
N GLN A 70 5.78 -14.84 8.38
CA GLN A 70 5.82 -14.26 7.05
C GLN A 70 5.65 -12.75 7.28
N ALA A 71 6.76 -12.07 7.51
CA ALA A 71 6.89 -10.70 7.13
C ALA A 71 6.76 -10.66 5.61
N ARG A 72 5.53 -10.59 5.07
CA ARG A 72 5.34 -9.79 3.88
C ARG A 72 5.58 -8.37 4.38
N PRO A 73 6.52 -7.63 3.82
CA PRO A 73 6.51 -6.20 3.99
C PRO A 73 5.21 -5.72 3.32
N VAL A 74 4.13 -5.63 4.06
CA VAL A 74 3.08 -4.68 3.74
C VAL A 74 3.75 -3.37 4.09
N SER A 75 4.21 -2.66 3.07
CA SER A 75 4.70 -1.32 3.26
C SER A 75 3.52 -0.50 3.78
N ASN A 76 3.55 -0.14 5.03
CA ASN A 76 2.61 0.82 5.62
C ASN A 76 3.03 2.25 5.24
N ILE A 77 3.65 2.42 4.07
CA ILE A 77 4.00 3.74 3.54
C ILE A 77 2.87 4.24 2.67
N GLU A 78 2.42 5.43 2.97
CA GLU A 78 1.46 6.19 2.19
C GLU A 78 2.13 7.44 1.66
N ILE A 79 2.06 7.64 0.35
CA ILE A 79 2.70 8.75 -0.34
C ILE A 79 1.61 9.63 -0.95
N TYR A 80 1.57 10.87 -0.53
CA TYR A 80 0.66 11.89 -1.01
C TYR A 80 1.44 12.86 -1.88
N MET A 81 1.11 12.90 -3.16
CA MET A 81 1.74 13.76 -4.16
C MET A 81 0.79 14.91 -4.49
N VAL A 82 1.20 16.13 -4.20
CA VAL A 82 0.50 17.36 -4.61
C VAL A 82 1.24 17.92 -5.81
N VAL A 83 0.58 17.94 -6.94
CA VAL A 83 1.20 18.27 -8.24
C VAL A 83 0.58 19.51 -8.82
N ASP A 84 1.35 20.55 -8.86
CA ASP A 84 1.02 21.78 -9.58
C ASP A 84 1.08 21.54 -11.08
N ARG A 85 0.00 21.86 -11.77
CA ARG A 85 -0.11 21.76 -13.23
C ARG A 85 -0.59 23.05 -13.89
N THR A 86 -0.41 24.15 -13.21
CA THR A 86 -0.72 25.47 -13.74
C THR A 86 0.08 25.83 -14.96
N GLY A 87 -0.29 26.91 -15.62
CA GLY A 87 0.39 27.41 -16.81
C GLY A 87 1.88 27.70 -16.60
N SER A 88 2.26 28.14 -15.39
CA SER A 88 3.66 28.41 -15.02
C SER A 88 4.53 27.16 -15.05
N MET A 89 3.97 25.98 -14.74
CA MET A 89 4.67 24.69 -14.82
C MET A 89 4.96 24.23 -16.26
N ALA A 90 4.46 24.97 -17.27
CA ALA A 90 4.86 24.81 -18.68
C ALA A 90 5.98 25.74 -19.11
N ALA A 91 6.66 26.42 -18.19
CA ALA A 91 7.83 27.22 -18.46
C ALA A 91 9.00 26.36 -18.98
N GLU A 92 9.74 26.91 -19.96
CA GLU A 92 10.74 26.21 -20.76
C GLU A 92 12.15 26.31 -20.15
N ASP A 93 12.32 26.04 -18.88
CA ASP A 93 13.60 26.13 -18.17
C ASP A 93 14.11 24.83 -17.56
N TRP A 94 13.41 23.70 -17.79
CA TRP A 94 13.90 22.40 -17.36
C TRP A 94 15.07 21.92 -18.22
N ASN A 95 16.19 21.58 -17.55
CA ASN A 95 17.43 21.12 -18.20
C ASN A 95 17.92 22.06 -19.33
N GLY A 96 17.87 23.35 -19.05
CA GLY A 96 18.27 24.39 -20.02
C GLY A 96 17.26 24.68 -21.13
N GLY A 97 16.07 24.12 -21.04
CA GLY A 97 14.99 24.33 -22.01
C GLY A 97 15.15 23.58 -23.33
N PRO A 98 14.13 23.66 -24.22
CA PRO A 98 14.09 22.91 -25.49
C PRO A 98 15.28 23.18 -26.41
N ASP A 99 15.79 24.40 -26.43
CA ASP A 99 16.91 24.80 -27.25
C ASP A 99 18.22 24.07 -26.89
N ASN A 100 18.33 23.59 -25.66
CA ASN A 100 19.46 22.84 -25.13
C ASN A 100 19.15 21.34 -24.95
N GLY A 101 18.05 20.84 -25.51
CA GLY A 101 17.64 19.46 -25.41
C GLY A 101 16.89 19.12 -24.10
N GLY A 102 16.53 20.14 -23.33
CA GLY A 102 15.65 20.04 -22.18
C GLY A 102 14.18 20.20 -22.54
N GLY A 103 13.35 20.61 -21.58
CA GLY A 103 11.91 20.69 -21.73
C GLY A 103 11.24 21.74 -20.86
N ILE A 104 10.02 21.45 -20.46
CA ILE A 104 9.23 22.25 -19.52
C ILE A 104 9.34 21.70 -18.09
N ARG A 105 9.01 22.50 -17.08
CA ARG A 105 9.05 22.10 -15.65
C ARG A 105 8.31 20.80 -15.38
N LEU A 106 7.14 20.58 -16.02
CA LEU A 106 6.39 19.33 -15.91
C LEU A 106 7.15 18.08 -16.37
N ASP A 107 8.17 18.21 -17.23
CA ASP A 107 9.02 17.07 -17.60
C ASP A 107 9.87 16.62 -16.40
N GLY A 108 10.37 17.58 -15.62
CA GLY A 108 11.04 17.31 -14.36
C GLY A 108 10.12 16.69 -13.33
N VAL A 109 8.90 17.20 -13.18
CA VAL A 109 7.89 16.63 -12.29
C VAL A 109 7.62 15.17 -12.62
N ARG A 110 7.44 14.81 -13.90
CA ARG A 110 7.26 13.43 -14.33
C ARG A 110 8.43 12.54 -13.95
N GLN A 111 9.65 13.05 -14.14
CA GLN A 111 10.88 12.34 -13.80
C GLN A 111 10.97 12.06 -12.30
N ASP A 112 10.75 13.07 -11.46
CA ASP A 112 10.88 12.94 -10.01
C ASP A 112 9.73 12.10 -9.40
N MET A 113 8.51 12.26 -9.88
CA MET A 113 7.39 11.39 -9.48
C MET A 113 7.66 9.92 -9.83
N ALA A 114 8.21 9.64 -11.02
CA ALA A 114 8.57 8.29 -11.41
C ALA A 114 9.68 7.73 -10.51
N ALA A 115 10.67 8.55 -10.16
CA ALA A 115 11.74 8.15 -9.25
C ALA A 115 11.23 7.83 -7.84
N ILE A 116 10.30 8.63 -7.29
CA ILE A 116 9.66 8.36 -6.00
C ILE A 116 8.83 7.07 -6.07
N ARG A 117 8.02 6.88 -7.13
CA ARG A 117 7.27 5.64 -7.34
C ARG A 117 8.19 4.41 -7.33
N ASP A 118 9.34 4.50 -8.02
CA ASP A 118 10.28 3.39 -8.16
C ASP A 118 11.07 3.13 -6.87
N ALA A 119 11.31 4.17 -6.06
CA ALA A 119 11.94 4.04 -4.75
C ALA A 119 11.01 3.35 -3.73
N PHE A 120 9.69 3.48 -3.87
CA PHE A 120 8.70 2.92 -2.94
C PHE A 120 7.72 1.96 -3.63
N PRO A 121 8.16 0.84 -4.21
CA PRO A 121 7.34 -0.03 -5.05
C PRO A 121 6.18 -0.74 -4.32
N ALA A 122 6.22 -0.75 -2.99
CA ALA A 122 5.18 -1.35 -2.16
C ALA A 122 4.29 -0.32 -1.45
N ALA A 123 4.53 0.98 -1.65
CA ALA A 123 3.74 2.05 -1.03
C ALA A 123 2.35 2.17 -1.66
N ARG A 124 1.46 2.87 -0.95
CA ARG A 124 0.20 3.36 -1.49
C ARG A 124 0.37 4.81 -1.89
N PHE A 125 -0.15 5.20 -3.03
CA PHE A 125 -0.01 6.53 -3.60
C PHE A 125 -1.36 7.22 -3.70
N SER A 126 -1.43 8.49 -3.33
CA SER A 126 -2.53 9.39 -3.62
C SER A 126 -1.98 10.59 -4.41
N ILE A 127 -2.73 11.06 -5.41
CA ILE A 127 -2.33 12.19 -6.23
C ILE A 127 -3.43 13.25 -6.18
N ILE A 128 -3.04 14.45 -5.80
CA ILE A 128 -3.86 15.65 -5.81
C ILE A 128 -3.25 16.59 -6.86
N SER A 129 -3.97 16.88 -7.92
CA SER A 129 -3.56 17.92 -8.88
C SER A 129 -4.00 19.29 -8.37
N LEU A 130 -3.17 20.27 -8.63
CA LEU A 130 -3.42 21.66 -8.36
C LEU A 130 -3.38 22.42 -9.68
N ASP A 131 -4.47 23.05 -9.98
CA ASP A 131 -4.62 24.04 -11.04
C ASP A 131 -5.50 25.18 -10.51
N SER A 132 -6.43 25.70 -11.26
CA SER A 132 -7.43 26.66 -10.75
C SER A 132 -8.26 26.08 -9.59
N ALA A 133 -8.23 24.77 -9.39
CA ALA A 133 -8.84 24.08 -8.24
C ALA A 133 -7.97 22.87 -7.84
N ALA A 134 -8.07 22.46 -6.58
CA ALA A 134 -7.43 21.21 -6.16
C ALA A 134 -8.37 20.03 -6.40
N ALA A 135 -7.90 19.03 -7.14
CA ALA A 135 -8.67 17.82 -7.44
C ALA A 135 -7.90 16.56 -7.03
N ARG A 136 -8.60 15.64 -6.33
CA ARG A 136 -8.03 14.32 -6.07
C ARG A 136 -8.17 13.46 -7.32
N GLU A 137 -7.10 13.36 -8.09
CA GLU A 137 -7.05 12.59 -9.33
C GLU A 137 -6.92 11.09 -9.07
N LEU A 138 -6.13 10.72 -8.07
CA LEU A 138 -5.91 9.34 -7.68
C LEU A 138 -6.13 9.19 -6.17
N PRO A 139 -7.16 8.47 -5.72
CA PRO A 139 -7.31 8.13 -4.31
C PRO A 139 -6.21 7.16 -3.90
N LEU A 140 -5.94 7.06 -2.60
CA LEU A 140 -4.88 6.21 -2.06
C LEU A 140 -4.97 4.77 -2.59
N THR A 141 -4.01 4.38 -3.43
CA THR A 141 -3.98 3.10 -4.15
C THR A 141 -2.58 2.47 -4.15
N ASN A 142 -2.52 1.16 -4.24
CA ASN A 142 -1.29 0.39 -4.49
C ASN A 142 -1.17 -0.04 -5.97
N ASP A 143 -2.03 0.45 -6.85
CA ASP A 143 -1.94 0.17 -8.28
C ASP A 143 -0.87 1.05 -8.94
N ILE A 144 0.33 0.52 -9.03
CA ILE A 144 1.49 1.18 -9.65
C ILE A 144 1.25 1.51 -11.13
N ASN A 145 0.41 0.73 -11.82
CA ASN A 145 0.10 1.02 -13.23
C ASN A 145 -0.81 2.25 -13.35
N ALA A 146 -1.77 2.41 -12.43
CA ALA A 146 -2.59 3.61 -12.38
C ALA A 146 -1.74 4.85 -12.09
N VAL A 147 -0.81 4.78 -11.12
CA VAL A 147 0.14 5.86 -10.82
C VAL A 147 1.00 6.18 -12.05
N SER A 148 1.58 5.17 -12.70
CA SER A 148 2.42 5.34 -13.90
C SER A 148 1.63 5.95 -15.06
N SER A 149 0.39 5.53 -15.26
CA SER A 149 -0.47 6.07 -16.30
C SER A 149 -0.79 7.54 -16.08
N TRP A 150 -1.07 7.92 -14.82
CA TRP A 150 -1.32 9.31 -14.46
C TRP A 150 -0.07 10.18 -14.71
N ILE A 151 1.11 9.74 -14.23
CA ILE A 151 2.39 10.45 -14.44
C ILE A 151 2.64 10.67 -15.94
N ASN A 152 2.44 9.65 -16.76
CA ASN A 152 2.66 9.73 -18.20
C ASN A 152 1.64 10.63 -18.92
N SER A 153 0.46 10.80 -18.36
CA SER A 153 -0.59 11.67 -18.91
C SER A 153 -0.60 13.08 -18.32
N LEU A 154 0.30 13.38 -17.38
CA LEU A 154 0.39 14.69 -16.75
C LEU A 154 0.57 15.80 -17.80
N GLN A 155 -0.32 16.77 -17.80
CA GLN A 155 -0.31 17.94 -18.67
C GLN A 155 -0.70 19.16 -17.84
N GLN A 156 -0.26 20.34 -18.30
CA GLN A 156 -0.72 21.61 -17.73
C GLN A 156 -2.23 21.79 -17.92
N GLU A 157 -2.83 22.63 -17.09
CA GLU A 157 -4.22 23.05 -17.28
C GLU A 157 -4.41 23.77 -18.62
N PRO A 158 -5.63 23.73 -19.20
CA PRO A 158 -5.91 24.54 -20.40
C PRO A 158 -5.79 26.03 -20.05
N THR A 159 -4.99 26.76 -20.84
CA THR A 159 -4.70 28.18 -20.59
C THR A 159 -5.96 29.08 -20.58
N ASP A 160 -6.98 28.70 -21.38
CA ASP A 160 -8.26 29.41 -21.47
C ASP A 160 -9.17 29.21 -20.25
N ARG A 161 -8.79 28.37 -19.31
CA ARG A 161 -9.56 28.05 -18.09
C ARG A 161 -8.81 28.37 -16.80
N SER A 162 -7.61 28.92 -16.90
CA SER A 162 -6.81 29.24 -15.73
C SER A 162 -7.34 30.51 -15.04
N ASP A 163 -7.74 30.36 -13.78
CA ASP A 163 -8.17 31.48 -12.89
C ASP A 163 -7.09 31.81 -11.84
N GLY A 164 -5.86 31.42 -12.09
CA GLY A 164 -4.77 31.51 -11.12
C GLY A 164 -4.84 30.45 -10.01
N SER A 165 -3.73 30.20 -9.36
CA SER A 165 -3.64 29.21 -8.27
C SER A 165 -2.73 29.65 -7.13
N SER A 166 -2.84 28.93 -6.03
CA SER A 166 -1.89 28.93 -4.93
C SER A 166 -1.84 27.53 -4.28
N LEU A 167 -0.73 27.19 -3.64
CA LEU A 167 -0.53 25.89 -3.01
C LEU A 167 -1.55 25.59 -1.90
N GLU A 168 -2.06 26.64 -1.24
CA GLU A 168 -3.05 26.52 -0.15
C GLU A 168 -4.35 25.89 -0.62
N ARG A 169 -4.67 25.96 -1.90
CA ARG A 169 -5.86 25.27 -2.46
C ARG A 169 -5.82 23.76 -2.29
N ALA A 170 -4.62 23.17 -2.15
CA ALA A 170 -4.48 21.75 -1.87
C ALA A 170 -4.78 21.36 -0.40
N LEU A 171 -4.67 22.33 0.54
CA LEU A 171 -4.79 22.05 1.98
C LEU A 171 -6.09 21.34 2.39
N PRO A 172 -7.29 21.70 1.90
CA PRO A 172 -8.52 21.02 2.29
C PRO A 172 -8.49 19.52 1.93
N SER A 173 -8.11 19.20 0.69
CA SER A 173 -8.07 17.81 0.19
C SER A 173 -6.98 17.00 0.89
N LEU A 174 -5.78 17.55 1.01
CA LEU A 174 -4.65 16.90 1.68
C LEU A 174 -4.95 16.68 3.17
N THR A 175 -5.51 17.69 3.87
CA THR A 175 -5.90 17.56 5.28
C THR A 175 -6.92 16.45 5.46
N GLN A 176 -7.93 16.37 4.60
CA GLN A 176 -8.95 15.34 4.67
C GLN A 176 -8.34 13.95 4.50
N ASP A 177 -7.42 13.78 3.55
CA ASP A 177 -6.77 12.50 3.28
C ASP A 177 -5.88 12.06 4.43
N LEU A 178 -5.05 12.96 4.95
CA LEU A 178 -4.15 12.67 6.07
C LEU A 178 -4.91 12.34 7.35
N ARG A 179 -6.01 13.05 7.65
CA ARG A 179 -6.88 12.74 8.79
C ARG A 179 -7.54 11.38 8.64
N ALA A 180 -8.12 11.09 7.47
CA ALA A 180 -8.74 9.80 7.20
C ALA A 180 -7.72 8.65 7.32
N SER A 181 -6.49 8.86 6.85
CA SER A 181 -5.40 7.90 7.02
C SER A 181 -5.02 7.74 8.49
N SER A 182 -4.86 8.83 9.24
CA SER A 182 -4.47 8.75 10.65
C SER A 182 -5.49 8.02 11.52
N GLU A 183 -6.76 8.06 11.14
CA GLU A 183 -7.84 7.34 11.82
C GLU A 183 -7.91 5.85 11.42
N ASN A 184 -7.70 5.55 10.12
CA ASN A 184 -7.85 4.20 9.58
C ASN A 184 -6.57 3.36 9.66
N THR A 185 -5.40 4.00 9.56
CA THR A 185 -4.07 3.36 9.57
C THR A 185 -3.11 4.20 10.41
N PRO A 186 -3.29 4.29 11.74
CA PRO A 186 -2.49 5.16 12.60
C PRO A 186 -0.99 4.85 12.55
N GLU A 187 -0.63 3.61 12.27
CA GLU A 187 0.75 3.13 12.17
C GLU A 187 1.40 3.36 10.79
N ALA A 188 0.68 3.94 9.83
CA ALA A 188 1.25 4.20 8.51
C ALA A 188 2.26 5.36 8.52
N ALA A 189 3.40 5.18 7.84
CA ALA A 189 4.30 6.26 7.51
C ALA A 189 3.70 7.11 6.39
N ARG A 190 3.43 8.37 6.65
CA ARG A 190 2.84 9.30 5.69
C ARG A 190 3.90 10.24 5.17
N LEU A 191 4.18 10.14 3.87
CA LEU A 191 5.11 11.01 3.17
C LEU A 191 4.33 11.95 2.26
N VAL A 192 4.66 13.24 2.30
CA VAL A 192 4.06 14.24 1.43
C VAL A 192 5.13 14.80 0.50
N TYR A 193 4.86 14.77 -0.80
CA TYR A 193 5.69 15.39 -1.81
C TYR A 193 4.89 16.47 -2.53
N ILE A 194 5.42 17.69 -2.59
CA ILE A 194 4.84 18.82 -3.30
C ILE A 194 5.74 19.13 -4.49
N PHE A 195 5.13 19.30 -5.67
CA PHE A 195 5.79 19.61 -6.93
C PHE A 195 5.20 20.89 -7.49
N SER A 196 5.90 22.00 -7.40
CA SER A 196 5.41 23.32 -7.85
C SER A 196 6.58 24.26 -8.12
N ASP A 197 6.32 25.38 -8.76
CA ASP A 197 7.20 26.54 -8.81
C ASP A 197 6.89 27.60 -7.74
N GLY A 198 5.80 27.40 -6.99
CA GLY A 198 5.43 28.25 -5.87
C GLY A 198 4.82 29.60 -6.25
N GLU A 199 4.65 29.90 -7.55
CA GLU A 199 4.17 31.20 -8.02
C GLU A 199 2.64 31.39 -7.70
N PRO A 200 2.26 32.24 -6.73
CA PRO A 200 0.86 32.47 -6.45
C PRO A 200 0.27 33.45 -7.47
N THR A 201 -0.72 32.99 -8.22
CA THR A 201 -1.36 33.81 -9.28
C THR A 201 -2.84 34.08 -9.03
N ASP A 202 -3.39 33.60 -7.91
CA ASP A 202 -4.82 33.76 -7.55
C ASP A 202 -5.14 35.02 -6.72
N GLY A 203 -4.19 35.92 -6.58
CA GLY A 203 -4.36 37.15 -5.80
C GLY A 203 -4.53 36.91 -4.28
N GLY A 204 -4.13 35.74 -3.78
CA GLY A 204 -4.21 35.36 -2.36
C GLY A 204 -5.56 34.77 -1.96
N GLY A 205 -6.39 34.38 -2.91
CA GLY A 205 -7.71 33.78 -2.65
C GLY A 205 -7.57 32.47 -1.88
N GLY A 206 -6.72 31.56 -2.32
CA GLY A 206 -6.49 30.26 -1.65
C GLY A 206 -5.96 30.40 -0.23
N ALA A 207 -5.00 31.29 0.00
CA ALA A 207 -4.49 31.57 1.34
C ALA A 207 -5.58 32.12 2.28
N SER A 208 -6.44 33.02 1.77
CA SER A 208 -7.56 33.56 2.53
C SER A 208 -8.58 32.49 2.89
N ASP A 209 -8.92 31.61 1.97
CA ASP A 209 -9.86 30.50 2.16
C ASP A 209 -9.32 29.46 3.15
N ALA A 210 -8.04 29.07 3.01
CA ALA A 210 -7.36 28.17 3.93
C ALA A 210 -7.37 28.73 5.36
N LYS A 211 -7.03 30.01 5.52
CA LYS A 211 -7.04 30.70 6.81
C LYS A 211 -8.43 30.74 7.42
N ALA A 212 -9.45 31.05 6.61
CA ALA A 212 -10.84 31.07 7.08
C ALA A 212 -11.31 29.66 7.53
N ALA A 213 -10.82 28.62 6.90
CA ALA A 213 -11.06 27.21 7.27
C ALA A 213 -10.18 26.73 8.44
N GLY A 214 -9.24 27.54 8.95
CA GLY A 214 -8.29 27.15 9.99
C GLY A 214 -7.28 26.10 9.55
N LEU A 215 -6.97 26.06 8.25
CA LEU A 215 -6.00 25.15 7.64
C LEU A 215 -4.66 25.86 7.44
N SER A 216 -3.58 25.14 7.70
CA SER A 216 -2.22 25.60 7.41
C SER A 216 -1.30 24.41 7.23
N TRP A 217 -0.15 24.62 6.63
CA TRP A 217 0.87 23.58 6.41
C TRP A 217 1.42 23.04 7.74
N GLU A 218 1.58 23.94 8.76
CA GLU A 218 2.08 23.56 10.07
C GLU A 218 1.15 22.57 10.79
N ASN A 219 -0.16 22.69 10.56
CA ASN A 219 -1.14 21.77 11.15
C ASN A 219 -1.01 20.34 10.64
N LEU A 220 -0.38 20.15 9.47
CA LEU A 220 -0.16 18.84 8.86
C LEU A 220 1.11 18.15 9.35
N SER A 221 2.11 18.91 9.80
CA SER A 221 3.44 18.40 10.18
C SER A 221 3.38 17.22 11.16
N SER A 222 2.49 17.30 12.16
CA SER A 222 2.35 16.24 13.19
C SER A 222 1.75 14.93 12.65
N MET A 223 1.18 14.92 11.45
CA MET A 223 0.61 13.74 10.80
C MET A 223 1.59 13.10 9.81
N LEU A 224 2.74 13.72 9.58
CA LEU A 224 3.73 13.30 8.59
C LEU A 224 4.90 12.58 9.23
N SER A 225 5.46 11.63 8.49
CA SER A 225 6.70 10.93 8.81
C SER A 225 7.87 11.46 7.96
N GLY A 226 7.59 12.30 6.93
CA GLY A 226 8.59 12.87 6.05
C GLY A 226 8.01 13.29 4.70
N GLY A 227 8.88 13.43 3.73
CA GLY A 227 8.56 13.90 2.38
C GLY A 227 9.52 14.98 1.90
N ALA A 228 9.12 15.75 0.91
CA ALA A 228 9.88 16.88 0.40
C ALA A 228 9.00 17.88 -0.37
N VAL A 229 9.44 19.13 -0.44
CA VAL A 229 8.96 20.11 -1.39
C VAL A 229 10.00 20.23 -2.50
N LEU A 230 9.58 19.97 -3.73
CA LEU A 230 10.41 20.03 -4.94
C LEU A 230 9.99 21.27 -5.74
N GLY A 231 10.87 22.25 -5.79
CA GLY A 231 10.64 23.52 -6.48
C GLY A 231 11.23 23.50 -7.88
N TYR A 232 10.43 23.81 -8.91
CA TYR A 232 10.85 23.73 -10.30
C TYR A 232 11.05 25.11 -10.92
N GLY A 233 12.08 25.21 -11.74
CA GLY A 233 12.42 26.39 -12.51
C GLY A 233 13.75 27.03 -12.15
N THR A 234 14.24 27.91 -13.00
CA THR A 234 15.47 28.66 -12.79
C THR A 234 15.18 30.06 -12.25
N PRO A 235 16.14 30.73 -11.57
CA PRO A 235 15.94 32.09 -11.08
C PRO A 235 15.67 33.12 -12.17
N GLU A 236 16.12 32.84 -13.40
CA GLU A 236 15.90 33.70 -14.58
C GLU A 236 14.48 33.56 -15.12
N GLY A 237 13.80 32.45 -14.77
CA GLY A 237 12.49 32.11 -15.28
C GLY A 237 12.51 31.75 -16.79
N ALA A 238 11.34 31.43 -17.32
CA ALA A 238 11.18 31.13 -18.74
C ALA A 238 9.78 31.40 -19.27
N ARG A 239 9.64 31.40 -20.59
CA ARG A 239 8.37 31.57 -21.29
C ARG A 239 7.50 30.33 -21.05
N MET A 240 6.22 30.55 -20.87
CA MET A 240 5.23 29.49 -20.61
C MET A 240 4.55 29.09 -21.91
N ARG A 241 4.52 27.76 -22.19
CA ARG A 241 3.77 27.25 -23.35
C ARG A 241 2.26 27.37 -23.11
N GLU A 242 1.55 27.79 -24.17
CA GLU A 242 0.10 27.75 -24.21
C GLU A 242 -0.40 26.33 -24.45
N PHE A 243 -1.42 25.90 -23.69
CA PHE A 243 -2.14 24.67 -23.94
C PHE A 243 -3.62 24.94 -24.16
N THR A 244 -4.12 24.58 -25.35
CA THR A 244 -5.54 24.66 -25.71
C THR A 244 -6.07 23.27 -26.07
N VAL A 245 -7.16 22.84 -25.41
CA VAL A 245 -7.77 21.54 -25.69
C VAL A 245 -8.28 21.48 -27.13
N GLY A 246 -7.87 20.42 -27.83
CA GLY A 246 -8.29 20.17 -29.23
C GLY A 246 -7.45 20.91 -30.30
N ARG A 247 -6.50 21.75 -29.90
CA ARG A 247 -5.50 22.29 -30.83
C ARG A 247 -4.41 21.26 -31.04
N THR A 248 -4.35 20.64 -32.20
CA THR A 248 -3.23 19.79 -32.60
C THR A 248 -2.19 20.71 -33.23
N THR A 249 -1.06 20.94 -32.54
CA THR A 249 0.08 21.64 -33.10
C THR A 249 0.77 20.71 -34.09
N ALA A 250 1.00 21.18 -35.32
CA ALA A 250 1.80 20.40 -36.26
C ALA A 250 3.21 20.18 -35.68
N PRO A 251 3.88 19.04 -35.95
CA PRO A 251 5.19 18.72 -35.36
C PRO A 251 6.27 19.80 -35.61
N ASP A 252 6.14 20.56 -36.67
CA ASP A 252 7.10 21.61 -37.09
C ASP A 252 6.58 23.03 -36.81
N ALA A 253 5.46 23.20 -36.14
CA ALA A 253 4.94 24.54 -35.81
C ALA A 253 5.64 25.08 -34.56
N GLU A 254 5.93 26.37 -34.58
CA GLU A 254 6.44 27.07 -33.41
C GLU A 254 5.42 26.95 -32.25
N PRO A 255 5.89 26.70 -31.01
CA PRO A 255 5.02 26.65 -29.86
C PRO A 255 4.33 28.00 -29.63
N ALA A 256 3.04 27.97 -29.29
CA ALA A 256 2.36 29.16 -28.82
C ALA A 256 2.70 29.39 -27.34
N TYR A 257 2.81 30.64 -26.95
CA TYR A 257 3.13 31.05 -25.58
C TYR A 257 1.98 31.81 -24.94
N ILE A 258 1.85 31.68 -23.63
CA ILE A 258 0.96 32.53 -22.84
C ILE A 258 1.44 33.95 -22.96
N THR A 259 0.55 34.86 -23.29
CA THR A 259 0.88 36.29 -23.52
C THR A 259 0.58 37.10 -22.25
N ASP A 260 1.51 37.94 -21.86
CA ASP A 260 1.31 38.96 -20.84
C ASP A 260 0.31 40.00 -21.36
N PRO A 261 -0.83 40.20 -20.67
CA PRO A 261 -1.89 41.11 -21.12
C PRO A 261 -1.46 42.58 -21.15
N ASP A 262 -0.48 42.96 -20.36
CA ASP A 262 -0.03 44.35 -20.25
C ASP A 262 1.00 44.71 -21.33
N THR A 263 1.87 43.80 -21.72
CA THR A 263 2.96 44.02 -22.66
C THR A 263 2.68 43.46 -24.04
N GLY A 264 1.84 42.45 -24.15
CA GLY A 264 1.59 41.70 -25.38
C GLY A 264 2.74 40.76 -25.80
N GLU A 265 3.77 40.64 -24.98
CA GLU A 265 4.91 39.74 -25.19
C GLU A 265 4.65 38.37 -24.49
N PRO A 266 5.41 37.32 -24.82
CA PRO A 266 5.33 36.06 -24.07
C PRO A 266 5.58 36.27 -22.58
N ALA A 267 4.64 35.82 -21.76
CA ALA A 267 4.74 35.90 -20.29
C ALA A 267 5.90 34.99 -19.81
N VAL A 268 6.65 35.48 -18.84
CA VAL A 268 7.76 34.79 -18.19
C VAL A 268 7.34 34.44 -16.77
N SER A 269 7.40 33.16 -16.40
CA SER A 269 7.21 32.68 -15.04
C SER A 269 8.57 32.56 -14.34
N VAL A 270 8.63 33.09 -13.11
CA VAL A 270 9.80 33.00 -12.22
C VAL A 270 9.37 32.29 -10.96
N PRO A 271 10.04 31.19 -10.56
CA PRO A 271 9.62 30.43 -9.38
C PRO A 271 9.72 31.24 -8.09
N ASP A 272 8.71 31.11 -7.21
CA ASP A 272 8.74 31.67 -5.86
C ASP A 272 9.34 30.67 -4.88
N THR A 273 10.67 30.73 -4.75
CA THR A 273 11.41 29.84 -3.87
C THR A 273 11.18 30.13 -2.38
N ASP A 274 10.85 31.38 -2.02
CA ASP A 274 10.58 31.79 -0.64
C ASP A 274 9.26 31.17 -0.17
N GLU A 275 8.24 31.17 -1.02
CA GLU A 275 6.96 30.52 -0.75
C GLU A 275 7.15 29.00 -0.56
N LEU A 276 7.86 28.34 -1.47
CA LEU A 276 8.13 26.88 -1.37
C LEU A 276 8.92 26.51 -0.12
N GLN A 277 9.90 27.32 0.29
CA GLN A 277 10.65 27.14 1.53
C GLN A 277 9.76 27.34 2.76
N SER A 278 8.82 28.29 2.71
CA SER A 278 7.84 28.49 3.77
C SER A 278 6.93 27.28 3.94
N VAL A 279 6.42 26.73 2.84
CA VAL A 279 5.61 25.51 2.82
C VAL A 279 6.42 24.31 3.37
N ALA A 280 7.65 24.12 2.92
CA ALA A 280 8.53 23.06 3.41
C ALA A 280 8.77 23.15 4.92
N SER A 281 9.04 24.36 5.39
CA SER A 281 9.22 24.66 6.82
C SER A 281 7.95 24.37 7.63
N GLY A 282 6.79 24.76 7.11
CA GLY A 282 5.49 24.49 7.74
C GLY A 282 5.20 23.00 7.87
N LEU A 283 5.49 22.22 6.82
CA LEU A 283 5.34 20.75 6.83
C LEU A 283 6.42 20.04 7.66
N GLY A 284 7.55 20.69 7.94
CA GLY A 284 8.69 20.07 8.60
C GLY A 284 9.46 19.09 7.69
N VAL A 285 9.48 19.37 6.38
CA VAL A 285 10.19 18.56 5.37
C VAL A 285 11.25 19.38 4.63
N PRO A 286 12.26 18.75 4.01
CA PRO A 286 13.26 19.45 3.23
C PRO A 286 12.68 20.07 1.94
N TYR A 287 13.31 21.15 1.49
CA TYR A 287 13.11 21.78 0.20
C TYR A 287 14.26 21.44 -0.74
N PHE A 288 13.97 21.13 -2.00
CA PHE A 288 14.95 20.90 -3.05
C PHE A 288 14.58 21.70 -4.30
N GLN A 289 15.53 22.54 -4.76
CA GLN A 289 15.41 23.18 -6.06
C GLN A 289 15.73 22.19 -7.16
N ARG A 290 14.92 22.21 -8.23
CA ARG A 290 14.98 21.29 -9.36
C ARG A 290 15.05 22.11 -10.65
N THR A 291 16.14 21.98 -11.38
CA THR A 291 16.36 22.66 -12.67
C THR A 291 16.63 21.68 -13.82
N GLY A 292 16.85 20.39 -13.50
CA GLY A 292 17.33 19.38 -14.44
C GLY A 292 18.83 19.45 -14.71
N GLY A 293 19.55 20.37 -14.07
CA GLY A 293 21.00 20.53 -14.22
C GLY A 293 21.81 19.57 -13.34
N ASP A 294 23.12 19.56 -13.57
CA ASP A 294 24.06 18.71 -12.84
C ASP A 294 24.17 19.07 -11.34
N ASP A 295 23.77 20.29 -10.98
CA ASP A 295 23.81 20.80 -9.60
C ASP A 295 22.57 20.39 -8.78
N ASP A 296 21.58 19.78 -9.40
CA ASP A 296 20.39 19.31 -8.72
C ASP A 296 20.72 18.21 -7.69
N ALA A 297 20.05 18.25 -6.55
CA ALA A 297 20.18 17.21 -5.53
C ALA A 297 19.84 15.83 -6.14
N PRO A 298 20.64 14.79 -5.85
CA PRO A 298 20.35 13.44 -6.30
C PRO A 298 18.99 12.97 -5.81
N THR A 299 18.27 12.20 -6.61
CA THR A 299 16.94 11.67 -6.27
C THR A 299 16.91 10.95 -4.92
N LYS A 300 18.00 10.28 -4.54
CA LYS A 300 18.11 9.60 -3.24
C LYS A 300 17.94 10.53 -2.05
N ASP A 301 18.27 11.83 -2.17
CA ASP A 301 18.25 12.77 -1.06
C ASP A 301 16.81 13.11 -0.61
N PHE A 302 15.84 12.97 -1.51
CA PHE A 302 14.42 13.12 -1.18
C PHE A 302 13.64 11.80 -1.17
N THR A 303 14.27 10.66 -1.55
CA THR A 303 13.65 9.34 -1.48
C THR A 303 14.20 8.47 -0.36
N ASP A 304 15.37 8.78 0.19
CA ASP A 304 15.96 8.06 1.34
C ASP A 304 15.38 8.61 2.65
N VAL A 305 14.10 8.34 2.86
CA VAL A 305 13.41 8.70 4.10
C VAL A 305 13.56 7.56 5.09
N ASP A 306 14.11 7.85 6.27
CA ASP A 306 14.25 6.83 7.33
C ASP A 306 12.88 6.49 7.94
N VAL A 307 12.23 5.53 7.33
CA VAL A 307 10.96 4.96 7.82
C VAL A 307 11.18 3.76 8.75
N THR A 308 12.43 3.50 9.14
CA THR A 308 12.82 2.29 9.89
C THR A 308 12.17 2.25 11.28
N GLU A 309 11.99 3.39 11.92
CA GLU A 309 11.26 3.48 13.19
C GLU A 309 9.78 3.09 13.03
N VAL A 310 9.14 3.53 11.97
CA VAL A 310 7.73 3.19 11.68
C VAL A 310 7.57 1.70 11.39
N PHE A 311 8.54 1.07 10.70
CA PHE A 311 8.54 -0.38 10.49
C PHE A 311 8.78 -1.19 11.77
N SER A 312 9.44 -0.62 12.78
CA SER A 312 9.70 -1.33 14.04
C SER A 312 8.47 -1.37 14.94
N GLU A 313 7.63 -0.36 14.91
CA GLU A 313 6.38 -0.30 15.70
C GLU A 313 5.17 -0.87 14.95
N GLY A 314 5.11 -0.72 13.62
CA GLY A 314 4.05 -1.21 12.74
C GLY A 314 4.12 -2.71 12.42
N ARG A 315 4.78 -3.53 13.23
CA ARG A 315 4.57 -4.98 13.19
C ARG A 315 3.19 -5.29 13.76
N GLU A 316 2.16 -5.02 13.01
CA GLU A 316 0.94 -5.79 13.20
C GLU A 316 1.34 -7.26 13.11
N HIS A 317 1.36 -7.88 14.26
CA HIS A 317 1.30 -9.30 14.37
C HIS A 317 -0.06 -9.71 13.79
N PHE A 318 -0.19 -9.77 12.47
CA PHE A 318 -1.14 -10.69 11.89
C PHE A 318 -0.74 -12.04 12.45
N ASN A 319 -1.46 -12.44 13.47
CA ASN A 319 -1.27 -13.69 14.18
C ASN A 319 -1.68 -14.84 13.24
N ARG A 320 -1.07 -14.85 12.05
CA ARG A 320 -1.23 -15.86 11.03
C ARG A 320 -0.41 -17.04 11.51
N ARG A 321 -1.08 -18.01 12.05
CA ARG A 321 -0.46 -19.25 12.49
C ARG A 321 -0.45 -20.24 11.32
N THR A 322 0.66 -20.88 11.12
CA THR A 322 0.73 -22.03 10.19
C THR A 322 0.45 -23.27 11.01
N TYR A 323 -0.67 -23.93 10.70
CA TYR A 323 -1.05 -25.18 11.35
C TYR A 323 -0.24 -26.34 10.80
N LEU A 324 0.37 -27.11 11.69
CA LEU A 324 1.16 -28.32 11.37
C LEU A 324 0.26 -29.56 11.30
N THR A 325 -0.92 -29.43 10.69
CA THR A 325 -1.91 -30.52 10.63
C THR A 325 -1.71 -31.47 9.46
N TRP A 326 -0.99 -31.08 8.41
CA TRP A 326 -0.80 -31.88 7.22
C TRP A 326 -0.03 -33.22 7.47
N PRO A 327 1.03 -33.27 8.30
CA PRO A 327 1.70 -34.56 8.58
C PRO A 327 0.78 -35.49 9.39
N LEU A 328 0.03 -34.91 10.34
CA LEU A 328 -0.94 -35.65 11.14
C LEU A 328 -2.10 -36.17 10.28
N GLY A 329 -2.54 -35.38 9.30
CA GLY A 329 -3.52 -35.78 8.29
C GLY A 329 -3.05 -36.99 7.46
N ALA A 330 -1.79 -37.01 7.06
CA ALA A 330 -1.20 -38.17 6.36
C ALA A 330 -1.21 -39.43 7.22
N VAL A 331 -0.83 -39.30 8.52
CA VAL A 331 -0.86 -40.42 9.46
C VAL A 331 -2.31 -40.90 9.68
N ALA A 332 -3.26 -40.01 9.89
CA ALA A 332 -4.68 -40.34 10.04
C ALA A 332 -5.22 -41.10 8.80
N SER A 333 -4.85 -40.64 7.59
CA SER A 333 -5.25 -41.27 6.33
C SER A 333 -4.71 -42.71 6.22
N LEU A 334 -3.46 -42.93 6.57
CA LEU A 334 -2.86 -44.29 6.60
C LEU A 334 -3.57 -45.20 7.60
N LEU A 335 -3.88 -44.71 8.80
CA LEU A 335 -4.61 -45.44 9.81
C LEU A 335 -6.04 -45.79 9.37
N LEU A 336 -6.73 -44.88 8.69
CA LEU A 336 -8.07 -45.08 8.12
C LEU A 336 -8.06 -46.15 7.03
N VAL A 337 -7.09 -46.09 6.10
CA VAL A 337 -6.91 -47.12 5.06
C VAL A 337 -6.66 -48.47 5.69
N TRP A 338 -5.80 -48.52 6.72
CA TRP A 338 -5.53 -49.78 7.43
C TRP A 338 -6.79 -50.32 8.12
N GLU A 339 -7.59 -49.47 8.77
CA GLU A 339 -8.88 -49.88 9.40
C GLU A 339 -9.85 -50.38 8.32
N LEU A 340 -9.96 -49.69 7.18
CA LEU A 340 -10.83 -50.09 6.07
C LEU A 340 -10.45 -51.48 5.52
N MET A 341 -9.15 -51.70 5.26
CA MET A 341 -8.65 -53.02 4.81
C MET A 341 -8.97 -54.10 5.82
N ALA A 342 -8.84 -53.85 7.10
CA ALA A 342 -9.15 -54.84 8.14
C ALA A 342 -10.66 -55.13 8.21
N LEU A 343 -11.54 -54.15 7.99
CA LEU A 343 -12.98 -54.35 7.90
C LEU A 343 -13.37 -55.17 6.71
N ILE A 344 -12.80 -54.88 5.50
CA ILE A 344 -13.03 -55.64 4.28
C ILE A 344 -12.55 -57.11 4.46
N GLY A 345 -11.38 -57.29 5.10
CA GLY A 345 -10.87 -58.62 5.44
C GLY A 345 -11.82 -59.44 6.36
N ALA A 346 -12.37 -58.78 7.36
CA ALA A 346 -13.34 -59.38 8.29
C ALA A 346 -14.66 -59.78 7.60
N ASP A 347 -15.18 -58.92 6.73
CA ASP A 347 -16.39 -59.17 5.94
C ASP A 347 -16.20 -60.36 4.95
N ARG A 348 -15.04 -60.40 4.28
CA ARG A 348 -14.72 -61.52 3.36
C ARG A 348 -14.59 -62.86 4.13
N ALA A 349 -14.05 -62.82 5.34
CA ALA A 349 -13.98 -64.01 6.20
C ALA A 349 -15.36 -64.47 6.65
N ALA A 350 -16.24 -63.55 7.07
CA ALA A 350 -17.63 -63.85 7.45
C ALA A 350 -18.42 -64.42 6.27
N ALA A 351 -18.30 -63.85 5.07
CA ALA A 351 -18.98 -64.31 3.86
C ALA A 351 -18.54 -65.75 3.41
N ARG A 352 -17.29 -66.17 3.72
CA ARG A 352 -16.82 -67.52 3.44
C ARG A 352 -17.47 -68.53 4.41
N LEU A 353 -17.68 -68.17 5.68
CA LEU A 353 -18.29 -69.05 6.65
C LEU A 353 -19.79 -69.29 6.37
N THR A 354 -20.50 -68.30 5.83
CA THR A 354 -21.92 -68.41 5.44
C THR A 354 -22.15 -69.22 4.15
N ARG A 355 -21.09 -69.43 3.30
CA ARG A 355 -21.18 -70.23 2.09
C ARG A 355 -20.79 -71.70 2.29
N SER A 356 -20.21 -72.05 3.40
CA SER A 356 -19.72 -73.41 3.74
C SER A 356 -20.63 -74.15 4.74
N GLY A 357 -21.75 -73.58 5.16
CA GLY A 357 -22.84 -74.18 5.91
C GLY A 357 -24.10 -74.22 5.07
#